data_2c691d1fb4014c19256d6ab3c6a3b515
#
_entry.id   2c691d1fb4014c19256d6ab3c6a3b515
#
_cell.length_a   1.000
_cell.length_b   1.000
_cell.length_c   1.000
_cell.angle_alpha   90.00
_cell.angle_beta   90.00
_cell.angle_gamma   90.00
#
_symmetry.space_group_name_H-M   'P 1'
#
loop_
_entity.id
_entity.type
_entity.pdbx_description
1 polymer ?
#
loop_
_entity_poly.entity_id
_entity_poly.type
_entity_poly.pdbx_seq_one_letter_code
_entity_poly.pdbx_strand_id
1 'polypeptide(L)'
;MRLRFLGTGTSFGIPVIGCRCKVCTSSDSRDRRSRHGALLEEDGRTLLIDTPPELRMQLVAAGVSHLDAVWFTHGHADHTHGIDDLRVFSMRGQPLEAWADERTGERLRVVFPYIFDPAYRPPEGTTKPEIDLRTFDGRNAVRVAGFELQPLEVPHGDMSVWGFRAGGLGYITDAKEIPPVALKALRGVRVLVLNALWFGNPHPTHFNIEEAVEAARRIGAERTFLTHLTHRVGHAALASALPPGIEPAFDGLVVDIDAPNNLQTNE
;
A
#
# COMPACT_ATOMS: atom_id res chain seq x y z
N MET A 1 -3.46 -1.44 16.88
CA MET A 1 -3.27 -0.94 15.49
C MET A 1 -3.76 -1.98 14.50
N ARG A 2 -4.50 -1.61 13.46
CA ARG A 2 -5.02 -2.52 12.41
C ARG A 2 -4.61 -2.04 11.03
N LEU A 3 -4.25 -2.99 10.16
CA LEU A 3 -4.03 -2.77 8.74
C LEU A 3 -5.20 -3.37 7.95
N ARG A 4 -5.78 -2.60 7.02
CA ARG A 4 -6.80 -3.08 6.08
C ARG A 4 -6.26 -2.94 4.66
N PHE A 5 -6.20 -4.03 3.92
CA PHE A 5 -5.88 -4.00 2.49
C PHE A 5 -7.11 -3.54 1.70
N LEU A 6 -6.98 -2.44 0.99
CA LEU A 6 -8.04 -1.93 0.09
C LEU A 6 -7.94 -2.57 -1.28
N GLY A 7 -6.71 -2.69 -1.78
CA GLY A 7 -6.38 -3.35 -3.04
C GLY A 7 -5.05 -4.08 -2.93
N THR A 8 -4.95 -5.23 -3.59
CA THR A 8 -3.80 -6.14 -3.49
C THR A 8 -3.22 -6.55 -4.83
N GLY A 9 -3.73 -5.96 -5.92
CA GLY A 9 -3.27 -6.19 -7.29
C GLY A 9 -2.16 -5.24 -7.72
N THR A 10 -1.54 -5.56 -8.85
CA THR A 10 -0.58 -4.72 -9.57
C THR A 10 -1.27 -3.59 -10.33
N SER A 11 -0.49 -2.80 -11.08
CA SER A 11 -0.98 -1.72 -11.97
C SER A 11 -2.05 -2.16 -12.99
N PHE A 12 -2.17 -3.45 -13.29
CA PHE A 12 -3.20 -3.97 -14.17
C PHE A 12 -4.54 -4.25 -13.47
N GLY A 13 -4.52 -4.48 -12.15
CA GLY A 13 -5.66 -5.05 -11.42
C GLY A 13 -6.00 -6.48 -11.88
N ILE A 14 -6.90 -7.14 -11.17
CA ILE A 14 -7.42 -8.47 -11.54
C ILE A 14 -8.95 -8.47 -11.38
N PRO A 15 -9.71 -8.79 -12.44
CA PRO A 15 -9.33 -9.29 -13.76
C PRO A 15 -8.58 -8.26 -14.62
N VAL A 16 -7.59 -8.73 -15.38
CA VAL A 16 -6.93 -7.91 -16.40
C VAL A 16 -7.87 -7.73 -17.59
N ILE A 17 -7.96 -6.53 -18.13
CA ILE A 17 -8.84 -6.18 -19.26
C ILE A 17 -8.60 -7.16 -20.43
N GLY A 18 -9.68 -7.83 -20.87
CA GLY A 18 -9.67 -8.79 -21.96
C GLY A 18 -9.05 -10.16 -21.65
N CYS A 19 -8.50 -10.38 -20.45
CA CYS A 19 -7.89 -11.65 -20.06
C CYS A 19 -8.96 -12.68 -19.65
N ARG A 20 -8.81 -13.92 -20.13
CA ARG A 20 -9.71 -15.06 -19.82
C ARG A 20 -8.97 -16.23 -19.14
N CYS A 21 -7.84 -15.97 -18.47
CA CYS A 21 -7.13 -17.00 -17.75
C CYS A 21 -7.93 -17.45 -16.52
N LYS A 22 -7.54 -18.59 -15.92
CA LYS A 22 -8.21 -19.19 -14.76
C LYS A 22 -8.39 -18.22 -13.58
N VAL A 23 -7.43 -17.34 -13.34
CA VAL A 23 -7.49 -16.36 -12.24
C VAL A 23 -8.43 -15.22 -12.59
N CYS A 24 -8.34 -14.64 -13.80
CA CYS A 24 -9.23 -13.55 -14.23
C CYS A 24 -10.70 -13.96 -14.37
N THR A 25 -10.99 -15.26 -14.53
CA THR A 25 -12.37 -15.81 -14.60
C THR A 25 -12.75 -16.60 -13.34
N SER A 26 -11.94 -16.53 -12.29
CA SER A 26 -12.18 -17.24 -11.04
C SER A 26 -13.47 -16.78 -10.34
N SER A 27 -14.17 -17.71 -9.71
CA SER A 27 -15.29 -17.43 -8.81
C SER A 27 -14.85 -17.12 -7.37
N ASP A 28 -13.58 -17.37 -7.01
CA ASP A 28 -13.03 -16.97 -5.72
C ASP A 28 -12.88 -15.44 -5.69
N SER A 29 -13.60 -14.78 -4.78
CA SER A 29 -13.57 -13.32 -4.65
C SER A 29 -12.18 -12.79 -4.30
N ARG A 30 -11.33 -13.61 -3.68
CA ARG A 30 -9.94 -13.26 -3.32
C ARG A 30 -9.00 -13.18 -4.53
N ASP A 31 -9.43 -13.71 -5.69
CA ASP A 31 -8.74 -13.53 -6.98
C ASP A 31 -9.12 -12.22 -7.67
N ARG A 32 -10.09 -11.47 -7.16
CA ARG A 32 -10.40 -10.12 -7.62
C ARG A 32 -9.58 -9.13 -6.81
N ARG A 33 -8.69 -8.41 -7.50
CA ARG A 33 -7.71 -7.53 -6.85
C ARG A 33 -7.69 -6.18 -7.55
N SER A 34 -8.18 -5.16 -6.88
CA SER A 34 -7.99 -3.77 -7.30
C SER A 34 -6.53 -3.35 -7.12
N ARG A 35 -6.14 -2.25 -7.72
CA ARG A 35 -4.78 -1.70 -7.60
C ARG A 35 -4.45 -1.40 -6.15
N HIS A 36 -3.15 -1.47 -5.84
CA HIS A 36 -2.64 -1.47 -4.49
C HIS A 36 -3.06 -0.23 -3.68
N GLY A 37 -3.48 -0.47 -2.43
CA GLY A 37 -3.79 0.55 -1.44
C GLY A 37 -4.17 -0.09 -0.11
N ALA A 38 -3.97 0.64 0.98
CA ALA A 38 -4.28 0.15 2.32
C ALA A 38 -4.69 1.28 3.28
N LEU A 39 -5.27 0.90 4.42
CA LEU A 39 -5.55 1.79 5.55
C LEU A 39 -4.83 1.28 6.79
N LEU A 40 -4.22 2.19 7.53
CA LEU A 40 -3.75 1.95 8.88
C LEU A 40 -4.68 2.66 9.86
N GLU A 41 -5.25 1.91 10.81
CA GLU A 41 -6.28 2.39 11.72
C GLU A 41 -5.84 2.16 13.18
N GLU A 42 -5.92 3.19 14.02
CA GLU A 42 -5.64 3.10 15.46
C GLU A 42 -6.34 4.23 16.23
N ASP A 43 -7.04 3.89 17.30
CA ASP A 43 -7.69 4.85 18.21
C ASP A 43 -8.55 5.91 17.51
N GLY A 44 -9.33 5.47 16.50
CA GLY A 44 -10.18 6.34 15.70
C GLY A 44 -9.46 7.18 14.65
N ARG A 45 -8.15 7.04 14.51
CA ARG A 45 -7.34 7.67 13.46
C ARG A 45 -7.20 6.75 12.27
N THR A 46 -7.16 7.32 11.07
CA THR A 46 -7.09 6.58 9.81
C THR A 46 -6.07 7.21 8.86
N LEU A 47 -5.03 6.46 8.54
CA LEU A 47 -4.01 6.81 7.55
C LEU A 47 -4.25 6.00 6.28
N LEU A 48 -4.47 6.67 5.16
CA LEU A 48 -4.53 6.04 3.85
C LEU A 48 -3.11 5.88 3.28
N ILE A 49 -2.82 4.72 2.70
CA ILE A 49 -1.57 4.44 2.00
C ILE A 49 -1.89 4.32 0.52
N ASP A 50 -1.39 5.27 -0.27
CA ASP A 50 -1.63 5.46 -1.69
C ASP A 50 -3.09 5.75 -2.09
N THR A 51 -3.26 6.29 -3.30
CA THR A 51 -4.55 6.65 -3.88
C THR A 51 -4.70 6.03 -5.28
N PRO A 52 -4.96 4.71 -5.37
CA PRO A 52 -5.09 4.03 -6.66
C PRO A 52 -6.32 4.50 -7.42
N PRO A 53 -6.40 4.26 -8.75
CA PRO A 53 -7.55 4.66 -9.57
C PRO A 53 -8.91 4.16 -9.08
N GLU A 54 -8.96 3.04 -8.36
CA GLU A 54 -10.19 2.48 -7.77
C GLU A 54 -10.50 3.01 -6.36
N LEU A 55 -9.79 4.04 -5.88
CA LEU A 55 -9.86 4.53 -4.50
C LEU A 55 -11.29 4.72 -4.00
N ARG A 56 -12.13 5.40 -4.79
CA ARG A 56 -13.54 5.61 -4.42
C ARG A 56 -14.26 4.30 -4.11
N MET A 57 -14.11 3.31 -4.98
CA MET A 57 -14.78 2.01 -4.81
C MET A 57 -14.23 1.25 -3.60
N GLN A 58 -12.92 1.33 -3.39
CA GLN A 58 -12.24 0.72 -2.25
C GLN A 58 -12.71 1.33 -0.93
N LEU A 59 -12.77 2.65 -0.82
CA LEU A 59 -13.19 3.35 0.40
C LEU A 59 -14.68 3.12 0.70
N VAL A 60 -15.54 3.11 -0.33
CA VAL A 60 -16.97 2.77 -0.19
C VAL A 60 -17.15 1.34 0.31
N ALA A 61 -16.45 0.37 -0.28
CA ALA A 61 -16.50 -1.04 0.14
C ALA A 61 -15.99 -1.24 1.57
N ALA A 62 -14.99 -0.46 1.99
CA ALA A 62 -14.42 -0.50 3.34
C ALA A 62 -15.26 0.28 4.37
N GLY A 63 -16.31 1.01 3.95
CA GLY A 63 -17.15 1.83 4.84
C GLY A 63 -16.43 3.04 5.43
N VAL A 64 -15.41 3.57 4.75
CA VAL A 64 -14.60 4.69 5.24
C VAL A 64 -15.37 5.98 5.14
N SER A 65 -15.53 6.66 6.27
CA SER A 65 -16.21 7.97 6.37
C SER A 65 -15.29 9.13 6.76
N HIS A 66 -14.06 8.81 7.18
CA HIS A 66 -13.07 9.78 7.66
C HIS A 66 -11.66 9.33 7.28
N LEU A 67 -10.81 10.30 6.92
CA LEU A 67 -9.37 10.15 6.76
C LEU A 67 -8.67 11.30 7.48
N ASP A 68 -7.59 10.99 8.20
CA ASP A 68 -6.77 11.98 8.88
C ASP A 68 -5.57 12.40 8.03
N ALA A 69 -4.98 11.44 7.31
CA ALA A 69 -3.85 11.71 6.44
C ALA A 69 -3.70 10.67 5.31
N VAL A 70 -2.80 10.98 4.36
CA VAL A 70 -2.38 10.10 3.27
C VAL A 70 -0.86 9.98 3.27
N TRP A 71 -0.35 8.75 3.11
CA TRP A 71 1.04 8.46 2.81
C TRP A 71 1.17 8.02 1.36
N PHE A 72 1.97 8.71 0.55
CA PHE A 72 2.31 8.30 -0.80
C PHE A 72 3.64 7.55 -0.80
N THR A 73 3.61 6.32 -1.30
CA THR A 73 4.83 5.48 -1.38
C THR A 73 5.72 5.91 -2.53
N HIS A 74 5.14 6.25 -3.67
CA HIS A 74 5.84 6.75 -4.86
C HIS A 74 4.87 7.33 -5.91
N GLY A 75 5.40 7.86 -7.02
CA GLY A 75 4.63 8.64 -8.00
C GLY A 75 4.03 7.85 -9.18
N HIS A 76 3.94 6.52 -9.17
CA HIS A 76 3.29 5.77 -10.24
C HIS A 76 1.76 5.97 -10.24
N ALA A 77 1.17 5.79 -11.43
CA ALA A 77 -0.25 6.06 -11.66
C ALA A 77 -1.18 5.16 -10.82
N ASP A 78 -0.82 3.91 -10.65
CA ASP A 78 -1.57 2.94 -9.86
C ASP A 78 -1.52 3.21 -8.35
N HIS A 79 -0.67 4.15 -7.90
CA HIS A 79 -0.57 4.60 -6.51
C HIS A 79 -1.07 6.04 -6.30
N THR A 80 -1.33 6.81 -7.38
CA THR A 80 -1.62 8.24 -7.23
C THR A 80 -2.88 8.74 -7.95
N HIS A 81 -3.39 8.04 -8.97
CA HIS A 81 -4.41 8.61 -9.88
C HIS A 81 -5.85 8.63 -9.33
N GLY A 82 -6.09 8.12 -8.13
CA GLY A 82 -7.34 8.31 -7.39
C GLY A 82 -7.34 9.52 -6.45
N ILE A 83 -6.28 10.35 -6.47
CA ILE A 83 -6.11 11.50 -5.57
C ILE A 83 -7.30 12.48 -5.59
N ASP A 84 -8.01 12.56 -6.71
CA ASP A 84 -9.16 13.45 -6.85
C ASP A 84 -10.34 13.07 -5.94
N ASP A 85 -10.50 11.79 -5.60
CA ASP A 85 -11.53 11.30 -4.69
C ASP A 85 -11.33 11.78 -3.25
N LEU A 86 -10.13 12.28 -2.90
CA LEU A 86 -9.86 12.85 -1.58
C LEU A 86 -10.62 14.15 -1.29
N ARG A 87 -11.23 14.77 -2.31
CA ARG A 87 -12.02 16.01 -2.14
C ARG A 87 -13.12 15.89 -1.08
N VAL A 88 -13.75 14.72 -0.96
CA VAL A 88 -14.85 14.51 -0.01
C VAL A 88 -14.42 14.63 1.44
N PHE A 89 -13.14 14.39 1.74
CA PHE A 89 -12.59 14.49 3.09
C PHE A 89 -12.14 15.92 3.41
N SER A 90 -11.64 16.67 2.43
CA SER A 90 -11.22 18.06 2.60
C SER A 90 -12.37 19.07 2.56
N MET A 91 -13.51 18.74 1.97
CA MET A 91 -14.72 19.59 1.97
C MET A 91 -15.27 19.88 3.39
N ARG A 92 -14.80 19.16 4.40
CA ARG A 92 -15.25 19.29 5.80
C ARG A 92 -14.52 20.41 6.58
N GLY A 93 -13.74 21.25 5.91
CA GLY A 93 -13.25 22.52 6.45
C GLY A 93 -11.77 22.62 6.76
N GLN A 94 -10.98 21.54 6.60
CA GLN A 94 -9.52 21.58 6.71
C GLN A 94 -8.88 20.80 5.55
N PRO A 95 -7.75 21.29 5.02
CA PRO A 95 -6.97 20.51 4.07
C PRO A 95 -6.58 19.15 4.64
N LEU A 96 -6.67 18.11 3.82
CA LEU A 96 -6.24 16.77 4.21
C LEU A 96 -4.69 16.72 4.22
N GLU A 97 -4.12 16.28 5.34
CA GLU A 97 -2.68 16.08 5.46
C GLU A 97 -2.22 14.96 4.52
N ALA A 98 -1.15 15.19 3.74
CA ALA A 98 -0.53 14.18 2.89
C ALA A 98 1.00 14.25 2.97
N TRP A 99 1.65 13.09 2.91
CA TRP A 99 3.09 12.96 3.03
C TRP A 99 3.68 12.17 1.86
N ALA A 100 4.79 12.65 1.34
CA ALA A 100 5.57 12.02 0.28
C ALA A 100 7.05 12.36 0.46
N ASP A 101 7.94 11.61 -0.19
CA ASP A 101 9.29 12.10 -0.41
C ASP A 101 9.27 13.29 -1.38
N GLU A 102 10.38 14.02 -1.47
CA GLU A 102 10.45 15.24 -2.28
C GLU A 102 10.15 14.96 -3.77
N ARG A 103 10.75 13.90 -4.34
CA ARG A 103 10.56 13.52 -5.75
C ARG A 103 9.10 13.15 -6.06
N THR A 104 8.46 12.39 -5.18
CA THR A 104 7.04 12.05 -5.31
C THR A 104 6.17 13.29 -5.16
N GLY A 105 6.49 14.16 -4.19
CA GLY A 105 5.78 15.44 -4.00
C GLY A 105 5.87 16.35 -5.23
N GLU A 106 7.04 16.48 -5.85
CA GLU A 106 7.21 17.21 -7.11
C GLU A 106 6.40 16.59 -8.24
N ARG A 107 6.43 15.25 -8.36
CA ARG A 107 5.64 14.53 -9.36
C ARG A 107 4.15 14.79 -9.21
N LEU A 108 3.62 14.75 -7.98
CA LEU A 108 2.22 15.04 -7.70
C LEU A 108 1.84 16.46 -8.12
N ARG A 109 2.68 17.46 -7.84
CA ARG A 109 2.43 18.86 -8.25
C ARG A 109 2.39 19.01 -9.76
N VAL A 110 3.25 18.29 -10.49
CA VAL A 110 3.29 18.34 -11.96
C VAL A 110 2.08 17.64 -12.58
N VAL A 111 1.70 16.47 -12.04
CA VAL A 111 0.60 15.65 -12.62
C VAL A 111 -0.77 16.20 -12.27
N PHE A 112 -0.93 16.80 -11.07
CA PHE A 112 -2.20 17.33 -10.56
C PHE A 112 -2.14 18.82 -10.23
N PRO A 113 -1.81 19.69 -11.22
CA PRO A 113 -1.62 21.11 -10.96
C PRO A 113 -2.88 21.78 -10.43
N TYR A 114 -4.08 21.33 -10.83
CA TYR A 114 -5.35 21.90 -10.33
C TYR A 114 -5.55 21.67 -8.81
N ILE A 115 -4.86 20.69 -8.21
CA ILE A 115 -4.87 20.47 -6.75
C ILE A 115 -3.84 21.38 -6.07
N PHE A 116 -2.62 21.40 -6.59
CA PHE A 116 -1.44 21.91 -5.89
C PHE A 116 -1.00 23.32 -6.33
N ASP A 117 -1.47 23.82 -7.47
CA ASP A 117 -1.17 25.21 -7.87
C ASP A 117 -1.94 26.18 -6.96
N PRO A 118 -1.24 27.01 -6.17
CA PRO A 118 -1.88 27.98 -5.29
C PRO A 118 -2.63 29.09 -6.04
N ALA A 119 -2.34 29.28 -7.35
CA ALA A 119 -3.04 30.24 -8.19
C ALA A 119 -4.36 29.68 -8.76
N TYR A 120 -4.50 28.37 -8.81
CA TYR A 120 -5.72 27.76 -9.36
C TYR A 120 -6.92 27.98 -8.43
N ARG A 121 -8.00 28.49 -9.02
CA ARG A 121 -9.30 28.64 -8.34
C ARG A 121 -10.35 27.86 -9.13
N PRO A 122 -11.02 26.88 -8.50
CA PRO A 122 -12.10 26.16 -9.16
C PRO A 122 -13.23 27.13 -9.50
N PRO A 123 -13.96 26.93 -10.61
CA PRO A 123 -15.15 27.71 -10.94
C PRO A 123 -16.18 27.68 -9.80
N GLU A 124 -17.00 28.74 -9.72
CA GLU A 124 -18.07 28.83 -8.72
C GLU A 124 -18.99 27.61 -8.77
N GLY A 125 -19.32 27.04 -7.61
CA GLY A 125 -20.11 25.81 -7.47
C GLY A 125 -19.36 24.52 -7.71
N THR A 126 -18.04 24.57 -7.97
CA THR A 126 -17.19 23.38 -8.10
C THR A 126 -16.18 23.27 -6.96
N THR A 127 -15.60 22.08 -6.76
CA THR A 127 -14.61 21.82 -5.70
C THR A 127 -13.42 21.06 -6.26
N LYS A 128 -12.29 21.20 -5.60
CA LYS A 128 -11.09 20.37 -5.79
C LYS A 128 -10.67 19.75 -4.46
N PRO A 129 -9.82 18.73 -4.42
CA PRO A 129 -9.18 18.32 -3.18
C PRO A 129 -8.35 19.48 -2.59
N GLU A 130 -8.51 19.73 -1.29
CA GLU A 130 -7.63 20.61 -0.53
C GLU A 130 -6.65 19.72 0.26
N ILE A 131 -5.39 19.70 -0.17
CA ILE A 131 -4.35 18.80 0.35
C ILE A 131 -3.18 19.65 0.85
N ASP A 132 -2.79 19.43 2.12
CA ASP A 132 -1.56 19.95 2.73
C ASP A 132 -0.45 18.91 2.50
N LEU A 133 0.25 19.03 1.36
CA LEU A 133 1.30 18.10 0.97
C LEU A 133 2.63 18.49 1.63
N ARG A 134 3.06 17.66 2.55
CA ARG A 134 4.32 17.73 3.29
C ARG A 134 5.33 16.73 2.74
N THR A 135 6.61 17.06 2.88
CA THR A 135 7.69 16.16 2.45
C THR A 135 8.54 15.70 3.63
N PHE A 136 9.11 14.50 3.51
CA PHE A 136 10.07 13.94 4.44
C PHE A 136 11.40 13.65 3.74
N ASP A 137 12.47 13.62 4.50
CA ASP A 137 13.85 13.38 4.01
C ASP A 137 14.32 11.91 4.12
N GLY A 138 13.48 11.04 4.65
CA GLY A 138 13.77 9.62 4.85
C GLY A 138 14.72 9.29 6.01
N ARG A 139 15.32 10.29 6.67
CA ARG A 139 16.33 10.08 7.71
C ARG A 139 15.74 9.89 9.09
N ASN A 140 14.66 10.61 9.37
CA ASN A 140 14.02 10.67 10.67
C ASN A 140 12.62 10.08 10.62
N ALA A 141 12.15 9.57 11.75
CA ALA A 141 10.74 9.25 11.91
C ALA A 141 9.89 10.53 11.80
N VAL A 142 8.73 10.40 11.18
CA VAL A 142 7.76 11.49 11.04
C VAL A 142 6.46 11.13 11.73
N ARG A 143 5.80 12.13 12.29
CA ARG A 143 4.48 11.93 12.91
C ARG A 143 3.41 12.36 11.93
N VAL A 144 2.63 11.39 11.43
CA VAL A 144 1.57 11.56 10.45
C VAL A 144 0.24 11.21 11.09
N ALA A 145 -0.66 12.17 11.26
CA ALA A 145 -1.96 11.97 11.93
C ALA A 145 -1.86 11.22 13.27
N GLY A 146 -0.76 11.41 14.00
CA GLY A 146 -0.50 10.75 15.28
C GLY A 146 0.20 9.39 15.18
N PHE A 147 0.33 8.79 14.00
CA PHE A 147 1.18 7.62 13.78
C PHE A 147 2.65 8.04 13.71
N GLU A 148 3.51 7.31 14.38
CA GLU A 148 4.97 7.46 14.24
C GLU A 148 5.47 6.53 13.13
N LEU A 149 5.88 7.11 12.01
CA LEU A 149 6.34 6.39 10.82
C LEU A 149 7.85 6.58 10.65
N GLN A 150 8.60 5.49 10.65
CA GLN A 150 9.99 5.48 10.20
C GLN A 150 10.01 5.19 8.70
N PRO A 151 10.35 6.17 7.84
CA PRO A 151 10.43 5.93 6.39
C PRO A 151 11.49 4.88 6.05
N LEU A 152 11.21 4.07 5.05
CA LEU A 152 12.08 3.00 4.57
C LEU A 152 12.22 3.11 3.06
N GLU A 153 13.40 3.51 2.60
CA GLU A 153 13.71 3.59 1.18
C GLU A 153 14.03 2.22 0.60
N VAL A 154 13.37 1.85 -0.50
CA VAL A 154 13.64 0.62 -1.25
C VAL A 154 13.74 0.91 -2.75
N PRO A 155 14.61 0.20 -3.49
CA PRO A 155 14.79 0.43 -4.92
C PRO A 155 13.65 -0.18 -5.75
N HIS A 156 13.27 0.55 -6.81
CA HIS A 156 12.24 0.20 -7.77
C HIS A 156 12.66 0.67 -9.18
N GLY A 157 13.52 -0.09 -9.85
CA GLY A 157 14.12 0.33 -11.12
C GLY A 157 15.04 1.53 -10.92
N ASP A 158 14.73 2.64 -11.59
CA ASP A 158 15.46 3.91 -11.54
C ASP A 158 14.92 4.90 -10.50
N MET A 159 13.95 4.46 -9.69
CA MET A 159 13.34 5.26 -8.63
C MET A 159 13.36 4.56 -7.29
N SER A 160 13.10 5.32 -6.24
CA SER A 160 12.86 4.81 -4.90
C SER A 160 11.38 4.74 -4.59
N VAL A 161 10.99 3.74 -3.83
CA VAL A 161 9.69 3.61 -3.18
C VAL A 161 9.88 3.76 -1.67
N TRP A 162 8.97 4.45 -1.03
CA TRP A 162 9.03 4.73 0.39
C TRP A 162 7.97 3.94 1.17
N GLY A 163 8.39 2.78 1.66
CA GLY A 163 7.68 2.10 2.72
C GLY A 163 7.89 2.76 4.06
N PHE A 164 7.40 2.13 5.12
CA PHE A 164 7.60 2.60 6.49
C PHE A 164 7.56 1.46 7.51
N ARG A 165 8.09 1.76 8.72
CA ARG A 165 7.78 1.01 9.93
C ARG A 165 6.89 1.86 10.83
N ALA A 166 5.81 1.24 11.35
CA ALA A 166 4.94 1.81 12.39
C ALA A 166 4.81 0.78 13.52
N GLY A 167 5.47 1.01 14.64
CA GLY A 167 5.46 0.05 15.76
C GLY A 167 5.85 -1.37 15.33
N GLY A 168 4.89 -2.30 15.44
CA GLY A 168 5.04 -3.72 15.04
C GLY A 168 4.80 -3.98 13.55
N LEU A 169 4.46 -2.99 12.73
CA LEU A 169 4.22 -3.12 11.30
C LEU A 169 5.44 -2.68 10.49
N GLY A 170 5.89 -3.51 9.54
CA GLY A 170 6.71 -3.13 8.39
C GLY A 170 5.87 -3.15 7.12
N TYR A 171 5.79 -2.03 6.40
CA TYR A 171 4.99 -1.92 5.19
C TYR A 171 5.88 -1.53 4.02
N ILE A 172 6.02 -2.44 3.05
CA ILE A 172 6.82 -2.24 1.83
C ILE A 172 6.04 -2.76 0.63
N THR A 173 5.89 -1.92 -0.37
CA THR A 173 5.38 -2.29 -1.69
C THR A 173 6.41 -1.98 -2.75
N ASP A 174 6.28 -2.57 -3.94
CA ASP A 174 7.04 -2.25 -5.17
C ASP A 174 8.57 -2.32 -5.01
N ALA A 175 9.04 -3.15 -4.07
CA ALA A 175 10.47 -3.36 -3.85
C ALA A 175 11.05 -4.45 -4.76
N LYS A 176 12.28 -4.24 -5.21
CA LYS A 176 13.12 -5.29 -5.82
C LYS A 176 14.10 -5.90 -4.83
N GLU A 177 14.47 -5.16 -3.82
CA GLU A 177 15.34 -5.64 -2.74
C GLU A 177 15.06 -4.86 -1.44
N ILE A 178 15.56 -5.40 -0.32
CA ILE A 178 15.53 -4.72 0.98
C ILE A 178 16.96 -4.31 1.33
N PRO A 179 17.31 -3.02 1.22
CA PRO A 179 18.63 -2.51 1.58
C PRO A 179 18.99 -2.80 3.05
N PRO A 180 20.29 -2.89 3.40
CA PRO A 180 20.70 -3.19 4.76
C PRO A 180 20.14 -2.24 5.82
N VAL A 181 19.94 -0.97 5.49
CA VAL A 181 19.36 0.04 6.40
C VAL A 181 17.90 -0.29 6.68
N ALA A 182 17.09 -0.57 5.63
CA ALA A 182 15.69 -0.97 5.76
C ALA A 182 15.56 -2.32 6.49
N LEU A 183 16.44 -3.29 6.17
CA LEU A 183 16.47 -4.58 6.85
C LEU A 183 16.73 -4.42 8.36
N LYS A 184 17.67 -3.53 8.74
CA LYS A 184 17.95 -3.25 10.16
C LYS A 184 16.73 -2.60 10.85
N ALA A 185 16.07 -1.66 10.19
CA ALA A 185 14.91 -0.97 10.73
C ALA A 185 13.68 -1.89 10.87
N LEU A 186 13.57 -2.91 10.03
CA LEU A 186 12.48 -3.91 10.08
C LEU A 186 12.67 -5.02 11.13
N ARG A 187 13.82 -5.07 11.82
CA ARG A 187 14.01 -6.09 12.86
C ARG A 187 12.98 -5.94 13.98
N GLY A 188 12.36 -7.08 14.34
CA GLY A 188 11.37 -7.14 15.42
C GLY A 188 9.99 -6.61 15.06
N VAL A 189 9.68 -6.38 13.77
CA VAL A 189 8.29 -6.18 13.34
C VAL A 189 7.53 -7.50 13.50
N ARG A 190 6.27 -7.40 13.88
CA ARG A 190 5.38 -8.56 14.05
C ARG A 190 4.68 -8.90 12.75
N VAL A 191 4.24 -7.87 12.03
CA VAL A 191 3.58 -7.99 10.73
C VAL A 191 4.41 -7.30 9.66
N LEU A 192 4.61 -7.98 8.54
CA LEU A 192 5.30 -7.45 7.37
C LEU A 192 4.38 -7.50 6.16
N VAL A 193 4.36 -6.43 5.38
CA VAL A 193 3.74 -6.39 4.04
C VAL A 193 4.85 -6.30 3.02
N LEU A 194 4.83 -7.17 2.01
CA LEU A 194 5.76 -7.16 0.87
C LEU A 194 5.02 -7.37 -0.45
N ASN A 195 5.51 -6.73 -1.53
CA ASN A 195 5.06 -7.06 -2.86
C ASN A 195 5.60 -8.42 -3.33
N ALA A 196 4.81 -9.12 -4.17
CA ALA A 196 5.26 -10.33 -4.84
C ALA A 196 4.44 -10.57 -6.13
N LEU A 197 5.11 -10.73 -7.28
CA LEU A 197 4.38 -10.77 -8.55
C LEU A 197 3.91 -12.17 -8.95
N TRP A 198 4.83 -13.13 -9.08
CA TRP A 198 4.62 -14.50 -9.57
C TRP A 198 5.75 -15.41 -9.18
N PHE A 199 5.60 -16.72 -9.40
CA PHE A 199 6.68 -17.69 -9.27
C PHE A 199 7.62 -17.71 -10.48
N GLY A 200 8.89 -18.02 -10.23
CA GLY A 200 9.90 -18.29 -11.28
C GLY A 200 10.68 -17.05 -11.69
N ASN A 201 10.63 -16.65 -12.96
CA ASN A 201 11.53 -15.64 -13.50
C ASN A 201 11.52 -14.32 -12.70
N PRO A 202 12.71 -13.80 -12.34
CA PRO A 202 12.82 -12.52 -11.67
C PRO A 202 12.23 -11.36 -12.49
N HIS A 203 11.69 -10.37 -11.79
CA HIS A 203 11.28 -9.10 -12.38
C HIS A 203 12.35 -8.03 -12.11
N PRO A 204 12.61 -7.09 -13.03
CA PRO A 204 13.68 -6.09 -12.84
C PRO A 204 13.42 -5.11 -11.69
N THR A 205 12.16 -4.84 -11.33
CA THR A 205 11.78 -3.80 -10.36
C THR A 205 10.99 -4.30 -9.16
N HIS A 206 10.52 -5.54 -9.16
CA HIS A 206 9.72 -6.11 -8.09
C HIS A 206 10.26 -7.46 -7.66
N PHE A 207 9.92 -7.89 -6.46
CA PHE A 207 10.12 -9.28 -6.06
C PHE A 207 9.22 -10.23 -6.86
N ASN A 208 9.77 -11.39 -7.23
CA ASN A 208 8.94 -12.57 -7.44
C ASN A 208 8.59 -13.21 -6.08
N ILE A 209 7.80 -14.28 -6.09
CA ILE A 209 7.32 -14.89 -4.83
C ILE A 209 8.48 -15.51 -4.04
N GLU A 210 9.42 -16.18 -4.69
CA GLU A 210 10.58 -16.78 -4.06
C GLU A 210 11.48 -15.75 -3.39
N GLU A 211 11.75 -14.64 -4.09
CA GLU A 211 12.53 -13.51 -3.57
C GLU A 211 11.84 -12.84 -2.38
N ALA A 212 10.50 -12.67 -2.44
CA ALA A 212 9.72 -12.10 -1.35
C ALA A 212 9.72 -13.02 -0.11
N VAL A 213 9.60 -14.34 -0.29
CA VAL A 213 9.70 -15.33 0.78
C VAL A 213 11.08 -15.29 1.45
N GLU A 214 12.15 -15.18 0.65
CA GLU A 214 13.50 -15.07 1.21
C GLU A 214 13.72 -13.76 1.97
N ALA A 215 13.21 -12.64 1.43
CA ALA A 215 13.25 -11.36 2.13
C ALA A 215 12.48 -11.40 3.45
N ALA A 216 11.28 -12.00 3.46
CA ALA A 216 10.48 -12.19 4.67
C ALA A 216 11.21 -13.02 5.75
N ARG A 217 11.87 -14.11 5.35
CA ARG A 217 12.70 -14.94 6.27
C ARG A 217 13.86 -14.15 6.87
N ARG A 218 14.52 -13.33 6.07
CA ARG A 218 15.64 -12.48 6.54
C ARG A 218 15.20 -11.41 7.53
N ILE A 219 13.99 -10.85 7.35
CA ILE A 219 13.40 -9.87 8.27
C ILE A 219 12.93 -10.55 9.55
N GLY A 220 12.32 -11.74 9.43
CA GLY A 220 11.90 -12.56 10.57
C GLY A 220 10.64 -12.05 11.27
N ALA A 221 9.69 -11.47 10.52
CA ALA A 221 8.39 -11.09 11.05
C ALA A 221 7.57 -12.33 11.45
N GLU A 222 6.70 -12.20 12.45
CA GLU A 222 5.82 -13.29 12.89
C GLU A 222 4.81 -13.67 11.79
N ARG A 223 4.31 -12.67 11.05
CA ARG A 223 3.38 -12.85 9.92
C ARG A 223 3.79 -11.94 8.77
N THR A 224 3.77 -12.48 7.56
CA THR A 224 4.04 -11.70 6.34
C THR A 224 2.87 -11.82 5.37
N PHE A 225 2.42 -10.70 4.83
CA PHE A 225 1.35 -10.63 3.83
C PHE A 225 1.92 -10.19 2.49
N LEU A 226 1.76 -11.04 1.47
CA LEU A 226 2.18 -10.74 0.11
C LEU A 226 1.08 -9.99 -0.62
N THR A 227 1.43 -8.84 -1.18
CA THR A 227 0.55 -7.95 -1.93
C THR A 227 1.11 -7.66 -3.32
N HIS A 228 0.46 -6.77 -4.09
CA HIS A 228 0.86 -6.41 -5.45
C HIS A 228 0.95 -7.64 -6.36
N LEU A 229 -0.05 -8.55 -6.22
CA LEU A 229 -0.09 -9.85 -6.87
C LEU A 229 -0.64 -9.74 -8.29
N THR A 230 -0.17 -10.64 -9.18
CA THR A 230 -0.63 -10.72 -10.57
C THR A 230 -1.65 -11.84 -10.78
N HIS A 231 -2.24 -11.89 -11.99
CA HIS A 231 -3.16 -12.94 -12.40
C HIS A 231 -2.49 -14.29 -12.78
N ARG A 232 -1.19 -14.42 -12.51
CA ARG A 232 -0.44 -15.67 -12.83
C ARG A 232 -0.64 -16.78 -11.81
N VAL A 233 -1.04 -16.43 -10.58
CA VAL A 233 -1.31 -17.38 -9.51
C VAL A 233 -2.59 -16.97 -8.77
N GLY A 234 -3.51 -17.92 -8.59
CA GLY A 234 -4.73 -17.72 -7.81
C GLY A 234 -4.47 -17.77 -6.31
N HIS A 235 -5.34 -17.13 -5.54
CA HIS A 235 -5.21 -16.99 -4.09
C HIS A 235 -5.03 -18.34 -3.38
N ALA A 236 -5.93 -19.30 -3.63
CA ALA A 236 -5.88 -20.60 -2.98
C ALA A 236 -4.61 -21.39 -3.32
N ALA A 237 -4.16 -21.35 -4.58
CA ALA A 237 -2.93 -22.02 -5.00
C ALA A 237 -1.70 -21.38 -4.35
N LEU A 238 -1.66 -20.04 -4.28
CA LEU A 238 -0.58 -19.33 -3.62
C LEU A 238 -0.55 -19.62 -2.11
N ALA A 239 -1.70 -19.55 -1.43
CA ALA A 239 -1.79 -19.84 0.00
C ALA A 239 -1.28 -21.26 0.34
N SER A 240 -1.56 -22.26 -0.53
CA SER A 240 -1.09 -23.63 -0.35
C SER A 240 0.42 -23.82 -0.61
N ALA A 241 1.02 -22.94 -1.40
CA ALA A 241 2.43 -23.03 -1.80
C ALA A 241 3.38 -22.25 -0.86
N LEU A 242 2.85 -21.32 -0.09
CA LEU A 242 3.64 -20.48 0.80
C LEU A 242 4.00 -21.21 2.10
N PRO A 243 5.18 -20.94 2.67
CA PRO A 243 5.57 -21.49 3.96
C PRO A 243 4.72 -20.90 5.10
N PRO A 244 4.64 -21.58 6.27
CA PRO A 244 3.95 -21.06 7.44
C PRO A 244 4.39 -19.65 7.82
N GLY A 245 3.44 -18.81 8.21
CA GLY A 245 3.68 -17.40 8.57
C GLY A 245 3.72 -16.44 7.39
N ILE A 246 3.61 -16.92 6.14
CA ILE A 246 3.51 -16.09 4.94
C ILE A 246 2.19 -16.38 4.23
N GLU A 247 1.40 -15.35 3.99
CA GLU A 247 0.05 -15.46 3.44
C GLU A 247 -0.15 -14.48 2.25
N PRO A 248 -0.94 -14.82 1.23
CA PRO A 248 -1.34 -13.85 0.23
C PRO A 248 -2.40 -12.91 0.83
N ALA A 249 -2.21 -11.60 0.70
CA ALA A 249 -3.27 -10.64 1.00
C ALA A 249 -4.39 -10.73 -0.04
N PHE A 250 -5.56 -10.19 0.27
CA PHE A 250 -6.70 -10.01 -0.63
C PHE A 250 -7.46 -8.73 -0.28
N ASP A 251 -8.21 -8.19 -1.22
CA ASP A 251 -8.96 -6.95 -1.02
C ASP A 251 -10.00 -7.11 0.10
N GLY A 252 -9.95 -6.21 1.08
CA GLY A 252 -10.79 -6.24 2.27
C GLY A 252 -10.20 -7.01 3.47
N LEU A 253 -9.04 -7.67 3.34
CA LEU A 253 -8.37 -8.32 4.47
C LEU A 253 -8.03 -7.30 5.56
N VAL A 254 -8.38 -7.62 6.81
CA VAL A 254 -8.04 -6.83 7.99
C VAL A 254 -7.09 -7.64 8.88
N VAL A 255 -5.97 -7.02 9.25
CA VAL A 255 -4.93 -7.63 10.08
C VAL A 255 -4.75 -6.80 11.34
N ASP A 256 -4.91 -7.42 12.49
CA ASP A 256 -4.52 -6.82 13.76
C ASP A 256 -3.01 -7.00 13.96
N ILE A 257 -2.31 -5.89 14.13
CA ILE A 257 -0.85 -5.87 14.28
C ILE A 257 -0.41 -6.33 15.66
N ASP A 258 -1.23 -6.08 16.67
CA ASP A 258 -0.90 -6.33 18.08
C ASP A 258 -1.45 -7.68 18.58
N ALA A 259 -2.33 -8.33 17.81
CA ALA A 259 -2.86 -9.64 18.16
C ALA A 259 -1.74 -10.70 18.20
N PRO A 260 -1.72 -11.58 19.20
CA PRO A 260 -0.78 -12.69 19.22
C PRO A 260 -1.01 -13.59 18.01
N ASN A 261 0.08 -14.16 17.50
CA ASN A 261 0.03 -15.11 16.39
C ASN A 261 -0.61 -16.43 16.85
N ASN A 262 -1.93 -16.54 16.75
CA ASN A 262 -2.64 -17.79 16.98
C ASN A 262 -2.44 -18.69 15.75
N LEU A 263 -1.23 -19.22 15.58
CA LEU A 263 -1.06 -20.42 14.76
C LEU A 263 -1.91 -21.51 15.44
N GLN A 264 -3.10 -21.78 14.89
CA GLN A 264 -3.85 -22.96 15.27
C GLN A 264 -2.95 -24.17 14.97
N THR A 265 -2.34 -24.72 16.00
CA THR A 265 -1.82 -26.09 15.97
C THR A 265 -3.05 -26.98 15.84
N ASN A 266 -3.44 -27.30 14.61
CA ASN A 266 -4.32 -28.44 14.37
C ASN A 266 -3.49 -29.69 14.70
N GLU A 267 -3.66 -30.18 15.92
CA GLU A 267 -3.36 -31.56 16.27
C GLU A 267 -4.33 -32.54 15.56
#